data_588e075cd5b139fe79b5ae4336b9fa1b
#
_entry.id   588e075cd5b139fe79b5ae4336b9fa1b
#
_cell.length_a   1.000
_cell.length_b   1.000
_cell.length_c   1.000
_cell.angle_alpha   90.00
_cell.angle_beta   90.00
_cell.angle_gamma   90.00
#
_symmetry.space_group_name_H-M   'P 1'
#
loop_
_entity.id
_entity.type
_entity.pdbx_description
1 polymer ?
#
loop_
_entity_poly.entity_id
_entity_poly.type
_entity_poly.pdbx_seq_one_letter_code
_entity_poly.pdbx_strand_id
1 'polypeptide(L)'
;MRAIGHFLPHLRGVKQGPEHPATLLDTLLSHQSDSARLKSAHAVRDHFTTADDEGKRAFLQLLASGYNTDGKLLDAAISHYRKQRDPLSLSMLHAASEPRRQTILRRLNELPGGTASIIDMRREALRLKQDIPDFAALDHCFVHLLASWFNPGFLELRQLDFQSSADLASKLIQYEAVHAIDSWQSLRSRLEPADRRCYAFFHPRLGDEPLIFLELALTLDIPDSIEDILRSDREVIDACDATTAVFYSISNCQQGLRGIPFGGLLIKRVVDLLRAECRSLKTFVTLSPIPGLARWLGETGGGAFQPMTDGQDNALIASASRQTLLSRAAQYLAATTPDHGDPVARFHLGNGASIERLNWMADLSVQGLRQSYGLMVNYRYDLDHIDYDHRAFAEGALPRMSSEVRLLAGLSRQQSGKRQQNG
;
A
#
# COMPACT_ATOMS: atom_id res chain seq x y z
N MET A 1 25.25 71.84 3.81
CA MET A 1 26.56 71.29 4.18
C MET A 1 26.48 69.79 4.22
N ARG A 2 27.25 69.20 3.35
CA ARG A 2 27.80 67.81 3.23
C ARG A 2 26.92 66.60 3.65
N ALA A 3 26.43 65.91 2.64
CA ALA A 3 26.02 64.52 2.66
C ALA A 3 27.18 63.59 3.00
N ILE A 4 26.92 62.59 3.84
CA ILE A 4 27.80 61.39 4.01
C ILE A 4 27.03 60.22 3.51
N GLY A 5 27.36 59.76 2.30
CA GLY A 5 26.86 58.50 1.74
C GLY A 5 27.53 57.33 2.41
N HIS A 6 26.79 56.39 2.90
CA HIS A 6 27.29 55.06 3.29
C HIS A 6 27.20 54.09 2.10
N PHE A 7 28.37 53.76 1.56
CA PHE A 7 28.58 52.63 0.67
C PHE A 7 28.32 51.33 1.42
N LEU A 8 27.30 50.60 1.06
CA LEU A 8 27.17 49.20 1.36
C LEU A 8 27.85 48.40 0.25
N PRO A 9 28.80 47.52 0.58
CA PRO A 9 29.35 46.62 -0.44
C PRO A 9 28.30 45.57 -0.81
N HIS A 10 27.98 45.49 -2.10
CA HIS A 10 27.26 44.40 -2.70
C HIS A 10 28.07 43.10 -2.48
N LEU A 11 27.65 42.29 -1.52
CA LEU A 11 28.01 40.87 -1.45
C LEU A 11 27.37 40.18 -2.66
N ARG A 12 28.07 40.14 -3.76
CA ARG A 12 27.80 39.21 -4.86
C ARG A 12 27.91 37.81 -4.26
N GLY A 13 26.78 37.16 -4.02
CA GLY A 13 26.73 35.73 -3.75
C GLY A 13 27.38 35.00 -4.94
N VAL A 14 28.52 34.42 -4.70
CA VAL A 14 29.10 33.41 -5.57
C VAL A 14 28.06 32.30 -5.64
N LYS A 15 27.43 32.09 -6.79
CA LYS A 15 26.68 30.87 -7.08
C LYS A 15 27.72 29.75 -7.06
N GLN A 16 27.86 29.11 -5.89
CA GLN A 16 28.53 27.81 -5.82
C GLN A 16 27.74 26.86 -6.75
N GLY A 17 28.43 26.21 -7.65
CA GLY A 17 27.84 25.14 -8.45
C GLY A 17 27.25 24.07 -7.53
N PRO A 18 26.38 23.20 -8.04
CA PRO A 18 25.72 22.18 -7.21
C PRO A 18 26.80 21.36 -6.48
N GLU A 19 26.76 21.38 -5.14
CA GLU A 19 27.64 20.55 -4.31
C GLU A 19 27.46 19.08 -4.66
N HIS A 20 28.56 18.34 -4.70
CA HIS A 20 28.50 16.91 -5.00
C HIS A 20 27.69 16.16 -3.93
N PRO A 21 26.76 15.24 -4.29
CA PRO A 21 25.88 14.57 -3.33
C PRO A 21 26.62 13.92 -2.14
N ALA A 22 27.79 13.32 -2.37
CA ALA A 22 28.59 12.73 -1.30
C ALA A 22 29.01 13.77 -0.25
N THR A 23 29.43 14.97 -0.67
CA THR A 23 29.81 16.06 0.25
C THR A 23 28.64 16.48 1.12
N LEU A 24 27.43 16.59 0.54
CA LEU A 24 26.20 16.92 1.27
C LEU A 24 25.86 15.84 2.31
N LEU A 25 25.93 14.57 1.93
CA LEU A 25 25.63 13.45 2.81
C LEU A 25 26.67 13.30 3.94
N ASP A 26 27.95 13.48 3.64
CA ASP A 26 29.01 13.45 4.66
C ASP A 26 28.92 14.63 5.62
N THR A 27 28.57 15.81 5.10
CA THR A 27 28.30 17.00 5.92
C THR A 27 27.10 16.73 6.82
N LEU A 28 26.02 16.15 6.29
CA LEU A 28 24.86 15.77 7.11
C LEU A 28 25.22 14.77 8.20
N LEU A 29 26.12 13.83 7.96
CA LEU A 29 26.56 12.84 8.94
C LEU A 29 27.56 13.35 9.99
N SER A 30 28.23 14.46 9.73
CA SER A 30 29.23 15.03 10.65
C SER A 30 28.60 15.51 11.96
N HIS A 31 29.44 15.67 12.99
CA HIS A 31 29.04 16.26 14.27
C HIS A 31 28.83 17.76 14.11
N GLN A 32 27.58 18.21 14.22
CA GLN A 32 27.17 19.59 14.02
C GLN A 32 26.19 20.03 15.10
N SER A 33 26.05 21.36 15.26
CA SER A 33 24.92 21.93 15.99
C SER A 33 23.60 21.60 15.31
N ASP A 34 22.49 21.62 16.05
CA ASP A 34 21.17 21.33 15.52
C ASP A 34 20.80 22.22 14.32
N SER A 35 21.15 23.51 14.40
CA SER A 35 20.91 24.46 13.30
C SER A 35 21.71 24.12 12.04
N ALA A 36 22.97 23.73 12.19
CA ALA A 36 23.82 23.33 11.05
C ALA A 36 23.34 22.02 10.44
N ARG A 37 22.92 21.06 11.28
CA ARG A 37 22.34 19.78 10.85
C ARG A 37 21.07 19.97 10.02
N LEU A 38 20.15 20.84 10.46
CA LEU A 38 18.95 21.18 9.72
C LEU A 38 19.27 21.81 8.35
N LYS A 39 20.25 22.73 8.27
CA LYS A 39 20.69 23.30 7.01
C LYS A 39 21.24 22.23 6.05
N SER A 40 22.07 21.31 6.56
CA SER A 40 22.61 20.21 5.75
C SER A 40 21.49 19.27 5.28
N ALA A 41 20.52 18.96 6.13
CA ALA A 41 19.37 18.15 5.76
C ALA A 41 18.52 18.84 4.66
N HIS A 42 18.29 20.16 4.75
CA HIS A 42 17.64 20.91 3.69
C HIS A 42 18.40 20.82 2.37
N ALA A 43 19.72 21.02 2.40
CA ALA A 43 20.54 20.94 1.19
C ALA A 43 20.48 19.56 0.50
N VAL A 44 20.50 18.46 1.29
CA VAL A 44 20.34 17.10 0.77
C VAL A 44 18.95 16.90 0.15
N ARG A 45 17.88 17.31 0.85
CA ARG A 45 16.53 17.22 0.33
C ARG A 45 16.36 17.98 -0.97
N ASP A 46 16.78 19.22 -0.98
CA ASP A 46 16.63 20.13 -2.14
C ASP A 46 17.43 19.60 -3.33
N HIS A 47 18.65 19.09 -3.11
CA HIS A 47 19.45 18.42 -4.13
C HIS A 47 18.67 17.26 -4.78
N PHE A 48 18.07 16.35 -3.97
CA PHE A 48 17.31 15.22 -4.50
C PHE A 48 16.04 15.68 -5.22
N THR A 49 15.32 16.65 -4.68
CA THR A 49 14.04 17.12 -5.22
C THR A 49 14.21 17.83 -6.57
N THR A 50 15.30 18.58 -6.75
CA THR A 50 15.58 19.34 -7.97
C THR A 50 16.35 18.55 -9.02
N ALA A 51 16.91 17.38 -8.66
CA ALA A 51 17.63 16.52 -9.58
C ALA A 51 16.72 15.94 -10.66
N ASP A 52 17.25 15.78 -11.86
CA ASP A 52 16.66 15.00 -12.93
C ASP A 52 16.73 13.49 -12.63
N ASP A 53 16.24 12.65 -13.52
CA ASP A 53 16.20 11.20 -13.35
C ASP A 53 17.60 10.58 -13.19
N GLU A 54 18.60 11.11 -13.89
CA GLU A 54 19.98 10.64 -13.77
C GLU A 54 20.60 11.03 -12.43
N GLY A 55 20.38 12.26 -11.99
CA GLY A 55 20.81 12.75 -10.67
C GLY A 55 20.14 12.00 -9.53
N LYS A 56 18.86 11.71 -9.62
CA LYS A 56 18.14 10.88 -8.63
C LYS A 56 18.68 9.46 -8.58
N ARG A 57 18.95 8.86 -9.75
CA ARG A 57 19.59 7.54 -9.84
C ARG A 57 20.96 7.53 -9.17
N ALA A 58 21.82 8.48 -9.52
CA ALA A 58 23.16 8.59 -8.96
C ALA A 58 23.12 8.79 -7.43
N PHE A 59 22.21 9.63 -6.93
CA PHE A 59 22.01 9.83 -5.50
C PHE A 59 21.61 8.54 -4.78
N LEU A 60 20.63 7.81 -5.33
CA LEU A 60 20.13 6.55 -4.73
C LEU A 60 21.18 5.44 -4.78
N GLN A 61 21.96 5.34 -5.85
CA GLN A 61 23.10 4.43 -5.95
C GLN A 61 24.17 4.75 -4.90
N LEU A 62 24.49 6.03 -4.72
CA LEU A 62 25.43 6.49 -3.70
C LEU A 62 24.91 6.15 -2.29
N LEU A 63 23.63 6.39 -2.02
CA LEU A 63 23.02 6.07 -0.73
C LEU A 63 23.03 4.56 -0.47
N ALA A 64 22.79 3.74 -1.49
CA ALA A 64 22.78 2.28 -1.38
C ALA A 64 24.17 1.71 -1.10
N SER A 65 25.20 2.14 -1.85
CA SER A 65 26.52 1.54 -1.84
C SER A 65 27.51 2.25 -0.92
N GLY A 66 27.43 3.59 -0.81
CA GLY A 66 28.41 4.41 -0.08
C GLY A 66 28.15 4.56 1.43
N TYR A 67 26.90 4.34 1.87
CA TYR A 67 26.49 4.61 3.25
C TYR A 67 26.01 3.35 3.99
N ASN A 68 26.80 2.30 3.84
CA ASN A 68 26.63 1.03 4.56
C ASN A 68 27.10 1.14 6.03
N THR A 69 27.05 0.04 6.74
CA THR A 69 27.62 -0.13 8.10
C THR A 69 29.13 0.11 8.06
N ASP A 70 29.67 0.79 9.08
CA ASP A 70 31.13 0.93 9.24
C ASP A 70 31.73 -0.41 9.68
N GLY A 71 32.44 -1.07 8.76
CA GLY A 71 33.02 -2.40 8.99
C GLY A 71 33.99 -2.44 10.17
N LYS A 72 34.79 -1.38 10.40
CA LYS A 72 35.73 -1.32 11.51
C LYS A 72 35.04 -1.23 12.85
N LEU A 73 34.00 -0.39 12.95
CA LEU A 73 33.19 -0.28 14.15
C LEU A 73 32.42 -1.58 14.43
N LEU A 74 31.89 -2.20 13.40
CA LEU A 74 31.17 -3.47 13.50
C LEU A 74 32.10 -4.59 13.99
N ASP A 75 33.28 -4.75 13.40
CA ASP A 75 34.27 -5.78 13.80
C ASP A 75 34.72 -5.59 15.25
N ALA A 76 34.95 -4.35 15.67
CA ALA A 76 35.27 -4.01 17.07
C ALA A 76 34.13 -4.41 18.00
N ALA A 77 32.89 -4.08 17.67
CA ALA A 77 31.71 -4.42 18.48
C ALA A 77 31.45 -5.93 18.53
N ILE A 78 31.64 -6.66 17.43
CA ILE A 78 31.59 -8.13 17.40
C ILE A 78 32.66 -8.72 18.36
N SER A 79 33.87 -8.22 18.27
CA SER A 79 34.98 -8.67 19.11
C SER A 79 34.72 -8.42 20.58
N HIS A 80 34.16 -7.26 20.93
CA HIS A 80 33.76 -6.90 22.28
C HIS A 80 32.64 -7.82 22.79
N TYR A 81 31.56 -8.00 22.03
CA TYR A 81 30.44 -8.87 22.40
C TYR A 81 30.87 -10.34 22.59
N ARG A 82 31.78 -10.85 21.75
CA ARG A 82 32.32 -12.22 21.92
C ARG A 82 33.03 -12.42 23.25
N LYS A 83 33.67 -11.37 23.79
CA LYS A 83 34.41 -11.42 25.06
C LYS A 83 33.51 -11.30 26.30
N GLN A 84 32.52 -10.41 26.28
CA GLN A 84 31.72 -10.06 27.45
C GLN A 84 30.32 -10.67 27.46
N ARG A 85 29.66 -10.79 26.33
CA ARG A 85 28.30 -11.38 26.15
C ARG A 85 27.25 -10.84 27.13
N ASP A 86 27.35 -9.57 27.51
CA ASP A 86 26.40 -8.89 28.37
C ASP A 86 25.39 -8.04 27.55
N PRO A 87 24.29 -7.54 28.16
CA PRO A 87 23.30 -6.72 27.48
C PRO A 87 23.88 -5.42 26.91
N LEU A 88 24.90 -4.82 27.55
CA LEU A 88 25.52 -3.59 27.07
C LEU A 88 26.32 -3.83 25.79
N SER A 89 27.14 -4.87 25.76
CA SER A 89 27.91 -5.26 24.56
C SER A 89 27.01 -5.66 23.40
N LEU A 90 25.84 -6.28 23.68
CA LEU A 90 24.82 -6.57 22.67
C LEU A 90 24.21 -5.28 22.12
N SER A 91 23.91 -4.29 22.97
CA SER A 91 23.40 -2.99 22.54
C SER A 91 24.43 -2.22 21.69
N MET A 92 25.71 -2.29 22.06
CA MET A 92 26.80 -1.70 21.26
C MET A 92 26.94 -2.37 19.89
N LEU A 93 26.80 -3.70 19.83
CA LEU A 93 26.81 -4.44 18.57
C LEU A 93 25.62 -4.06 17.69
N HIS A 94 24.44 -3.93 18.28
CA HIS A 94 23.24 -3.49 17.58
C HIS A 94 23.46 -2.09 16.96
N ALA A 95 23.95 -1.14 17.76
CA ALA A 95 24.24 0.22 17.27
C ALA A 95 25.31 0.24 16.17
N ALA A 96 26.37 -0.56 16.30
CA ALA A 96 27.44 -0.66 15.30
C ALA A 96 26.99 -1.35 14.00
N SER A 97 25.96 -2.18 14.03
CA SER A 97 25.42 -2.86 12.84
C SER A 97 24.53 -1.98 11.98
N GLU A 98 24.08 -0.83 12.50
CA GLU A 98 23.18 0.05 11.78
C GLU A 98 23.87 0.73 10.58
N PRO A 99 23.31 0.66 9.37
CA PRO A 99 23.85 1.34 8.21
C PRO A 99 23.77 2.87 8.34
N ARG A 100 24.83 3.58 7.94
CA ARG A 100 24.91 5.06 7.99
C ARG A 100 23.75 5.74 7.24
N ARG A 101 23.22 5.13 6.18
CA ARG A 101 22.04 5.61 5.46
C ARG A 101 20.78 5.71 6.33
N GLN A 102 20.61 4.88 7.37
CA GLN A 102 19.49 5.05 8.30
C GLN A 102 19.61 6.34 9.10
N THR A 103 20.81 6.71 9.53
CA THR A 103 21.05 7.99 10.19
C THR A 103 20.75 9.18 9.26
N ILE A 104 21.11 9.08 7.97
CA ILE A 104 20.75 10.09 6.96
C ILE A 104 19.24 10.25 6.88
N LEU A 105 18.51 9.15 6.70
CA LEU A 105 17.04 9.17 6.59
C LEU A 105 16.38 9.73 7.86
N ARG A 106 16.87 9.38 9.06
CA ARG A 106 16.34 9.96 10.31
C ARG A 106 16.57 11.48 10.37
N ARG A 107 17.76 11.96 10.00
CA ARG A 107 18.06 13.40 9.97
C ARG A 107 17.22 14.15 8.95
N LEU A 108 16.95 13.55 7.80
CA LEU A 108 15.99 14.10 6.83
C LEU A 108 14.57 14.15 7.38
N ASN A 109 14.17 13.16 8.18
CA ASN A 109 12.84 13.13 8.80
C ASN A 109 12.65 14.22 9.88
N GLU A 110 13.72 14.80 10.40
CA GLU A 110 13.64 15.93 11.35
C GLU A 110 13.09 17.20 10.69
N LEU A 111 13.19 17.33 9.34
CA LEU A 111 12.71 18.49 8.61
C LEU A 111 11.17 18.59 8.60
N PRO A 112 10.62 19.82 8.55
CA PRO A 112 9.26 20.02 8.06
C PRO A 112 9.13 19.44 6.65
N GLY A 113 8.14 18.54 6.44
CA GLY A 113 7.96 17.83 5.18
C GLY A 113 9.01 16.72 4.91
N GLY A 114 9.91 16.43 5.85
CA GLY A 114 10.94 15.40 5.69
C GLY A 114 10.36 14.00 5.48
N THR A 115 9.29 13.67 6.18
CA THR A 115 8.58 12.39 6.01
C THR A 115 8.07 12.23 4.57
N ALA A 116 7.44 13.26 4.00
CA ALA A 116 6.98 13.25 2.60
C ALA A 116 8.14 13.06 1.63
N SER A 117 9.26 13.78 1.85
CA SER A 117 10.46 13.66 1.01
C SER A 117 11.06 12.25 1.03
N ILE A 118 11.05 11.57 2.18
CA ILE A 118 11.55 10.19 2.29
C ILE A 118 10.62 9.19 1.57
N ILE A 119 9.30 9.39 1.64
CA ILE A 119 8.33 8.61 0.87
C ILE A 119 8.60 8.79 -0.63
N ASP A 120 8.83 10.02 -1.07
CA ASP A 120 9.16 10.31 -2.46
C ASP A 120 10.50 9.69 -2.88
N MET A 121 11.52 9.75 -2.02
CA MET A 121 12.80 9.07 -2.29
C MET A 121 12.60 7.57 -2.47
N ARG A 122 11.79 6.92 -1.62
CA ARG A 122 11.50 5.50 -1.76
C ARG A 122 10.65 5.20 -3.00
N ARG A 123 9.68 6.06 -3.37
CA ARG A 123 8.94 5.92 -4.63
C ARG A 123 9.88 5.89 -5.83
N GLU A 124 10.84 6.82 -5.89
CA GLU A 124 11.84 6.85 -6.95
C GLU A 124 12.77 5.63 -6.90
N ALA A 125 13.19 5.20 -5.70
CA ALA A 125 13.98 3.98 -5.54
C ALA A 125 13.25 2.73 -6.05
N LEU A 126 11.96 2.61 -5.78
CA LEU A 126 11.12 1.51 -6.29
C LEU A 126 10.97 1.55 -7.82
N ARG A 127 10.87 2.76 -8.40
CA ARG A 127 10.83 2.97 -9.86
C ARG A 127 12.14 2.56 -10.52
N LEU A 128 13.27 2.92 -9.91
CA LEU A 128 14.63 2.71 -10.44
C LEU A 128 15.30 1.43 -9.90
N LYS A 129 14.55 0.51 -9.31
CA LYS A 129 15.09 -0.66 -8.59
C LYS A 129 16.06 -1.52 -9.38
N GLN A 130 15.91 -1.60 -10.71
CA GLN A 130 16.81 -2.38 -11.59
C GLN A 130 18.19 -1.72 -11.76
N ASP A 131 18.25 -0.41 -11.57
CA ASP A 131 19.46 0.39 -11.79
C ASP A 131 20.22 0.65 -10.48
N ILE A 132 19.69 0.25 -9.32
CA ILE A 132 20.30 0.50 -8.01
C ILE A 132 20.97 -0.78 -7.52
N PRO A 133 22.30 -0.82 -7.42
CA PRO A 133 23.02 -1.92 -6.78
C PRO A 133 22.56 -2.07 -5.32
N ASP A 134 22.45 -3.33 -4.83
CA ASP A 134 22.02 -3.61 -3.46
C ASP A 134 20.67 -2.97 -3.06
N PHE A 135 19.78 -2.77 -4.05
CA PHE A 135 18.45 -2.18 -3.83
C PHE A 135 17.71 -2.79 -2.64
N ALA A 136 17.76 -4.11 -2.48
CA ALA A 136 17.07 -4.80 -1.39
C ALA A 136 17.53 -4.30 0.00
N ALA A 137 18.83 -4.03 0.17
CA ALA A 137 19.38 -3.52 1.42
C ALA A 137 19.01 -2.04 1.65
N LEU A 138 18.91 -1.24 0.59
CA LEU A 138 18.41 0.14 0.67
C LEU A 138 16.92 0.16 1.02
N ASP A 139 16.09 -0.62 0.31
CA ASP A 139 14.65 -0.69 0.55
C ASP A 139 14.33 -1.21 1.95
N HIS A 140 15.11 -2.17 2.47
CA HIS A 140 14.97 -2.64 3.84
C HIS A 140 15.13 -1.49 4.86
N CYS A 141 16.08 -0.57 4.65
CA CYS A 141 16.23 0.60 5.52
C CYS A 141 15.01 1.53 5.47
N PHE A 142 14.47 1.79 4.27
CA PHE A 142 13.23 2.56 4.12
C PHE A 142 12.05 1.87 4.82
N VAL A 143 11.83 0.59 4.55
CA VAL A 143 10.72 -0.19 5.15
C VAL A 143 10.82 -0.20 6.67
N HIS A 144 12.01 -0.45 7.23
CA HIS A 144 12.23 -0.47 8.68
C HIS A 144 11.86 0.86 9.35
N LEU A 145 12.32 1.98 8.79
CA LEU A 145 12.03 3.30 9.35
C LEU A 145 10.57 3.72 9.13
N LEU A 146 10.05 3.53 7.93
CA LEU A 146 8.67 3.90 7.60
C LEU A 146 7.66 3.04 8.41
N ALA A 147 7.91 1.74 8.59
CA ALA A 147 7.04 0.90 9.42
C ALA A 147 6.99 1.40 10.88
N SER A 148 8.11 1.92 11.40
CA SER A 148 8.16 2.53 12.73
C SER A 148 7.40 3.85 12.81
N TRP A 149 7.53 4.72 11.79
CA TRP A 149 6.89 6.04 11.77
C TRP A 149 5.40 5.97 11.42
N PHE A 150 4.99 5.02 10.62
CA PHE A 150 3.59 4.80 10.21
C PHE A 150 2.90 3.70 11.02
N ASN A 151 3.28 3.59 12.30
CA ASN A 151 2.60 2.64 13.15
C ASN A 151 1.15 3.09 13.45
N PRO A 152 0.25 2.14 13.73
CA PRO A 152 -1.18 2.40 13.93
C PRO A 152 -1.55 3.50 14.92
N GLY A 153 -0.71 3.75 15.92
CA GLY A 153 -0.94 4.77 16.96
C GLY A 153 -0.85 6.21 16.44
N PHE A 154 -0.18 6.44 15.31
CA PHE A 154 -0.03 7.76 14.71
C PHE A 154 -1.02 8.04 13.56
N LEU A 155 -1.82 7.05 13.17
CA LEU A 155 -2.73 7.18 12.03
C LEU A 155 -4.09 7.70 12.47
N GLU A 156 -4.55 8.75 11.80
CA GLU A 156 -5.86 9.36 11.99
C GLU A 156 -6.83 8.82 10.94
N LEU A 157 -7.93 8.23 11.39
CA LEU A 157 -9.03 7.85 10.50
C LEU A 157 -9.98 9.02 10.36
N ARG A 158 -10.24 9.45 9.12
CA ARG A 158 -11.21 10.51 8.81
C ARG A 158 -12.23 9.96 7.81
N GLN A 159 -13.49 10.28 8.05
CA GLN A 159 -14.53 10.13 7.04
C GLN A 159 -14.40 11.26 6.02
N LEU A 160 -14.50 10.93 4.75
CA LEU A 160 -14.49 11.87 3.65
C LEU A 160 -15.91 11.97 3.06
N ASP A 161 -16.38 13.18 2.90
CA ASP A 161 -17.69 13.51 2.36
C ASP A 161 -17.59 14.73 1.43
N PHE A 162 -18.71 15.22 0.96
CA PHE A 162 -18.75 16.37 0.07
C PHE A 162 -18.50 17.72 0.78
N GLN A 163 -18.39 17.74 2.12
CA GLN A 163 -17.95 18.89 2.90
C GLN A 163 -16.44 18.93 3.09
N SER A 164 -15.74 17.85 2.73
CA SER A 164 -14.28 17.81 2.68
C SER A 164 -13.73 18.82 1.68
N SER A 165 -12.49 19.26 1.86
CA SER A 165 -11.91 20.29 0.98
C SER A 165 -11.88 19.85 -0.49
N ALA A 166 -11.99 20.81 -1.42
CA ALA A 166 -11.88 20.53 -2.85
C ALA A 166 -10.52 19.90 -3.22
N ASP A 167 -9.46 20.19 -2.48
CA ASP A 167 -8.15 19.55 -2.65
C ASP A 167 -8.20 18.06 -2.33
N LEU A 168 -8.82 17.67 -1.21
CA LEU A 168 -9.03 16.25 -0.88
C LEU A 168 -9.90 15.54 -1.91
N ALA A 169 -10.98 16.18 -2.36
CA ALA A 169 -11.83 15.63 -3.40
C ALA A 169 -11.06 15.40 -4.73
N SER A 170 -10.18 16.34 -5.11
CA SER A 170 -9.31 16.20 -6.28
C SER A 170 -8.30 15.06 -6.11
N LYS A 171 -7.76 14.87 -4.90
CA LYS A 171 -6.86 13.76 -4.57
C LYS A 171 -7.55 12.40 -4.65
N LEU A 172 -8.82 12.29 -4.21
CA LEU A 172 -9.59 11.06 -4.38
C LEU A 172 -9.71 10.67 -5.85
N ILE A 173 -10.07 11.63 -6.72
CA ILE A 173 -10.13 11.40 -8.18
C ILE A 173 -8.78 10.93 -8.71
N GLN A 174 -7.69 11.56 -8.29
CA GLN A 174 -6.34 11.25 -8.77
C GLN A 174 -5.84 9.86 -8.31
N TYR A 175 -6.15 9.48 -7.07
CA TYR A 175 -5.60 8.29 -6.43
C TYR A 175 -6.49 7.06 -6.60
N GLU A 176 -7.74 7.19 -7.08
CA GLU A 176 -8.61 6.04 -7.30
C GLU A 176 -8.02 5.12 -8.38
N ALA A 177 -7.62 3.92 -7.95
CA ALA A 177 -6.89 2.96 -8.78
C ALA A 177 -7.73 1.74 -9.18
N VAL A 178 -8.89 1.53 -8.56
CA VAL A 178 -9.73 0.35 -8.75
C VAL A 178 -10.84 0.64 -9.76
N HIS A 179 -11.64 1.67 -9.48
CA HIS A 179 -12.77 2.08 -10.33
C HIS A 179 -12.69 3.58 -10.60
N ALA A 180 -12.11 3.96 -11.73
CA ALA A 180 -11.83 5.35 -12.09
C ALA A 180 -13.02 6.30 -11.81
N ILE A 181 -12.71 7.47 -11.26
CA ILE A 181 -13.65 8.57 -11.07
C ILE A 181 -13.41 9.56 -12.21
N ASP A 182 -14.31 9.60 -13.17
CA ASP A 182 -14.16 10.36 -14.41
C ASP A 182 -14.75 11.77 -14.33
N SER A 183 -15.56 12.06 -13.32
CA SER A 183 -16.27 13.33 -13.18
C SER A 183 -16.59 13.66 -11.72
N TRP A 184 -16.86 14.92 -11.46
CA TRP A 184 -17.38 15.39 -10.18
C TRP A 184 -18.72 14.76 -9.82
N GLN A 185 -19.55 14.44 -10.81
CA GLN A 185 -20.82 13.74 -10.60
C GLN A 185 -20.59 12.30 -10.14
N SER A 186 -19.60 11.61 -10.73
CA SER A 186 -19.17 10.28 -10.30
C SER A 186 -18.66 10.30 -8.87
N LEU A 187 -17.80 11.25 -8.51
CA LEU A 187 -17.34 11.44 -7.12
C LEU A 187 -18.52 11.70 -6.17
N ARG A 188 -19.44 12.58 -6.56
CA ARG A 188 -20.61 12.94 -5.75
C ARG A 188 -21.47 11.71 -5.43
N SER A 189 -21.71 10.86 -6.42
CA SER A 189 -22.51 9.63 -6.24
C SER A 189 -21.86 8.61 -5.30
N ARG A 190 -20.56 8.73 -5.00
CA ARG A 190 -19.82 7.87 -4.08
C ARG A 190 -19.71 8.44 -2.66
N LEU A 191 -19.89 9.76 -2.49
CA LEU A 191 -19.68 10.41 -1.20
C LEU A 191 -20.97 10.92 -0.54
N GLU A 192 -21.96 11.36 -1.33
CA GLU A 192 -23.13 12.07 -0.82
C GLU A 192 -24.30 11.17 -0.39
N PRO A 193 -24.65 10.07 -1.10
CA PRO A 193 -25.80 9.26 -0.73
C PRO A 193 -25.68 8.62 0.66
N ALA A 194 -26.83 8.49 1.35
CA ALA A 194 -26.88 7.95 2.72
C ALA A 194 -26.31 6.53 2.86
N ASP A 195 -26.32 5.75 1.78
CA ASP A 195 -25.79 4.40 1.69
C ASP A 195 -24.34 4.34 1.17
N ARG A 196 -23.62 5.46 1.19
CA ARG A 196 -22.20 5.51 0.79
C ARG A 196 -21.35 6.06 1.91
N ARG A 197 -20.15 5.53 2.03
CA ARG A 197 -19.12 6.02 2.95
C ARG A 197 -17.76 5.97 2.28
N CYS A 198 -16.95 6.98 2.56
CA CYS A 198 -15.53 6.98 2.21
C CYS A 198 -14.72 7.29 3.47
N TYR A 199 -13.69 6.52 3.73
CA TYR A 199 -12.78 6.72 4.86
C TYR A 199 -11.35 6.72 4.38
N ALA A 200 -10.50 7.53 5.01
CA ALA A 200 -9.07 7.55 4.72
C ALA A 200 -8.24 7.61 5.99
N PHE A 201 -7.04 7.02 5.92
CA PHE A 201 -6.01 7.26 6.91
C PHE A 201 -5.14 8.44 6.51
N PHE A 202 -4.83 9.26 7.51
CA PHE A 202 -3.90 10.37 7.44
C PHE A 202 -2.78 10.18 8.46
N HIS A 203 -1.66 10.87 8.23
CA HIS A 203 -0.58 10.96 9.18
C HIS A 203 -0.26 12.42 9.46
N PRO A 204 -0.15 12.88 10.74
CA PRO A 204 0.04 14.30 11.06
C PRO A 204 1.22 14.99 10.36
N ARG A 205 2.26 14.22 10.04
CA ARG A 205 3.44 14.74 9.31
C ARG A 205 3.22 14.97 7.82
N LEU A 206 2.10 14.52 7.27
CA LEU A 206 1.74 14.68 5.85
C LEU A 206 0.58 15.64 5.62
N GLY A 207 0.00 16.20 6.68
CA GLY A 207 -1.15 17.10 6.59
C GLY A 207 -2.37 16.42 5.97
N ASP A 208 -2.96 17.05 4.95
CA ASP A 208 -4.14 16.54 4.26
C ASP A 208 -3.78 15.62 3.05
N GLU A 209 -2.66 14.93 3.15
CA GLU A 209 -2.27 13.93 2.14
C GLU A 209 -2.72 12.54 2.62
N PRO A 210 -3.70 11.89 1.95
CA PRO A 210 -4.18 10.58 2.36
C PRO A 210 -3.13 9.51 2.10
N LEU A 211 -3.07 8.52 2.98
CA LEU A 211 -2.18 7.36 2.85
C LEU A 211 -2.85 6.25 2.05
N ILE A 212 -4.08 5.98 2.40
CA ILE A 212 -4.95 4.97 1.83
C ILE A 212 -6.38 5.42 2.07
N PHE A 213 -7.26 5.24 1.12
CA PHE A 213 -8.68 5.40 1.34
C PHE A 213 -9.45 4.17 0.88
N LEU A 214 -10.66 4.04 1.40
CA LEU A 214 -11.60 3.03 1.00
C LEU A 214 -12.97 3.64 0.76
N GLU A 215 -13.64 3.11 -0.25
CA GLU A 215 -15.03 3.41 -0.55
C GLU A 215 -15.89 2.17 -0.25
N LEU A 216 -17.02 2.38 0.36
CA LEU A 216 -17.96 1.31 0.67
C LEU A 216 -19.41 1.70 0.36
N ALA A 217 -20.19 0.69 0.04
CA ALA A 217 -21.63 0.75 -0.11
C ALA A 217 -22.30 -0.02 1.01
N LEU A 218 -23.41 0.51 1.51
CA LEU A 218 -24.32 -0.16 2.41
C LEU A 218 -25.46 -0.78 1.58
N THR A 219 -25.70 -2.07 1.74
CA THR A 219 -26.64 -2.83 0.91
C THR A 219 -27.49 -3.78 1.77
N LEU A 220 -28.58 -4.31 1.22
CA LEU A 220 -29.37 -5.33 1.88
C LEU A 220 -28.72 -6.70 1.79
N ASP A 221 -28.10 -7.02 0.64
CA ASP A 221 -27.48 -8.30 0.34
C ASP A 221 -26.05 -8.13 -0.18
N ILE A 222 -25.31 -9.23 -0.32
CA ILE A 222 -23.98 -9.24 -0.93
C ILE A 222 -24.12 -9.02 -2.44
N PRO A 223 -23.62 -7.91 -3.03
CA PRO A 223 -23.74 -7.63 -4.45
C PRO A 223 -22.81 -8.53 -5.28
N ASP A 224 -23.19 -8.77 -6.52
CA ASP A 224 -22.46 -9.58 -7.49
C ASP A 224 -21.98 -8.80 -8.73
N SER A 225 -22.33 -7.49 -8.83
CA SER A 225 -21.94 -6.60 -9.92
C SER A 225 -21.45 -5.25 -9.37
N ILE A 226 -20.35 -4.76 -9.92
CA ILE A 226 -19.84 -3.43 -9.59
C ILE A 226 -20.68 -2.32 -10.25
N GLU A 227 -21.25 -2.57 -11.42
CA GLU A 227 -22.12 -1.62 -12.08
C GLU A 227 -23.34 -1.28 -11.22
N ASP A 228 -23.92 -2.26 -10.50
CA ASP A 228 -25.05 -2.05 -9.61
C ASP A 228 -24.70 -1.16 -8.41
N ILE A 229 -23.44 -1.20 -7.97
CA ILE A 229 -22.94 -0.30 -6.93
C ILE A 229 -22.70 1.10 -7.46
N LEU A 230 -22.12 1.21 -8.67
CA LEU A 230 -21.62 2.49 -9.20
C LEU A 230 -22.65 3.29 -9.99
N ARG A 231 -23.72 2.66 -10.51
CA ARG A 231 -24.74 3.37 -11.29
C ARG A 231 -25.44 4.48 -10.50
N SER A 232 -25.72 5.60 -11.13
CA SER A 232 -26.27 6.79 -10.49
C SER A 232 -27.80 6.76 -10.32
N ASP A 233 -28.50 5.91 -11.08
CA ASP A 233 -29.97 5.76 -11.10
C ASP A 233 -30.50 4.67 -10.15
N ARG A 234 -29.63 4.13 -9.29
CA ARG A 234 -29.99 3.14 -8.28
C ARG A 234 -30.86 3.75 -7.17
N GLU A 235 -31.64 2.92 -6.53
CA GLU A 235 -32.33 3.30 -5.31
C GLU A 235 -31.35 3.47 -4.14
N VAL A 236 -31.44 4.58 -3.43
CA VAL A 236 -30.65 4.86 -2.23
C VAL A 236 -31.42 4.31 -1.02
N ILE A 237 -30.79 3.44 -0.24
CA ILE A 237 -31.39 2.89 0.98
C ILE A 237 -30.98 3.72 2.21
N ASP A 238 -31.80 3.65 3.27
CA ASP A 238 -31.38 4.20 4.56
C ASP A 238 -30.23 3.34 5.13
N ALA A 239 -29.22 3.99 5.68
CA ALA A 239 -28.08 3.31 6.26
C ALA A 239 -28.45 2.34 7.39
N CYS A 240 -29.52 2.65 8.14
CA CYS A 240 -30.01 1.80 9.23
C CYS A 240 -30.76 0.55 8.76
N ASP A 241 -31.22 0.51 7.52
CA ASP A 241 -31.87 -0.66 6.92
C ASP A 241 -30.85 -1.64 6.32
N ALA A 242 -29.64 -1.18 6.07
CA ALA A 242 -28.57 -2.01 5.49
C ALA A 242 -28.16 -3.16 6.42
N THR A 243 -27.95 -4.35 5.86
CA THR A 243 -27.45 -5.54 6.57
C THR A 243 -26.02 -5.88 6.19
N THR A 244 -25.53 -5.31 5.10
CA THR A 244 -24.22 -5.62 4.50
C THR A 244 -23.43 -4.34 4.20
N ALA A 245 -22.18 -4.30 4.61
CA ALA A 245 -21.19 -3.29 4.20
C ALA A 245 -20.25 -3.89 3.16
N VAL A 246 -20.16 -3.27 2.00
CA VAL A 246 -19.41 -3.75 0.83
C VAL A 246 -18.26 -2.80 0.53
N PHE A 247 -17.04 -3.20 0.81
CA PHE A 247 -15.83 -2.48 0.43
C PHE A 247 -15.54 -2.74 -1.06
N TYR A 248 -15.79 -1.77 -1.92
CA TYR A 248 -15.62 -1.95 -3.37
C TYR A 248 -14.37 -1.27 -3.93
N SER A 249 -13.79 -0.30 -3.23
CA SER A 249 -12.49 0.27 -3.57
C SER A 249 -11.63 0.45 -2.33
N ILE A 250 -10.35 0.06 -2.43
CA ILE A 250 -9.29 0.34 -1.45
C ILE A 250 -8.06 0.78 -2.23
N SER A 251 -7.77 2.08 -2.17
CA SER A 251 -6.73 2.70 -2.98
C SER A 251 -5.59 3.24 -2.13
N ASN A 252 -4.37 2.73 -2.38
CA ASN A 252 -3.15 3.25 -1.78
C ASN A 252 -2.74 4.55 -2.50
N CYS A 253 -2.68 5.66 -1.76
CA CYS A 253 -2.31 6.96 -2.31
C CYS A 253 -0.80 7.16 -2.41
N GLN A 254 -0.03 6.49 -1.55
CA GLN A 254 1.40 6.70 -1.40
C GLN A 254 2.20 5.49 -1.90
N GLN A 255 2.66 5.53 -3.16
CA GLN A 255 3.45 4.43 -3.74
C GLN A 255 4.74 4.15 -2.95
N GLY A 256 5.35 5.19 -2.36
CA GLY A 256 6.52 5.04 -1.49
C GLY A 256 6.25 4.30 -0.18
N LEU A 257 4.97 4.09 0.20
CA LEU A 257 4.57 3.29 1.35
C LEU A 257 4.16 1.85 0.99
N ARG A 258 4.35 1.43 -0.26
CA ARG A 258 4.02 0.07 -0.68
C ARG A 258 4.75 -0.97 0.19
N GLY A 259 3.99 -1.92 0.72
CA GLY A 259 4.50 -2.99 1.59
C GLY A 259 4.66 -2.58 3.07
N ILE A 260 4.28 -1.35 3.46
CA ILE A 260 4.17 -0.95 4.87
C ILE A 260 2.80 -1.41 5.40
N PRO A 261 2.74 -2.18 6.52
CA PRO A 261 1.52 -2.87 6.95
C PRO A 261 0.59 -1.97 7.78
N PHE A 262 -0.21 -1.13 7.14
CA PHE A 262 -1.26 -0.35 7.82
C PHE A 262 -2.67 -0.52 7.22
N GLY A 263 -2.80 -1.08 6.01
CA GLY A 263 -4.09 -1.20 5.31
C GLY A 263 -5.11 -2.08 6.03
N GLY A 264 -4.69 -3.17 6.67
CA GLY A 264 -5.58 -4.05 7.42
C GLY A 264 -6.20 -3.40 8.65
N LEU A 265 -5.50 -2.48 9.28
CA LEU A 265 -6.04 -1.69 10.37
C LEU A 265 -7.18 -0.76 9.91
N LEU A 266 -7.09 -0.21 8.69
CA LEU A 266 -8.15 0.64 8.12
C LEU A 266 -9.48 -0.11 8.09
N ILE A 267 -9.47 -1.33 7.54
CA ILE A 267 -10.69 -2.14 7.44
C ILE A 267 -11.25 -2.43 8.83
N LYS A 268 -10.44 -2.88 9.79
CA LYS A 268 -10.88 -3.16 11.16
C LYS A 268 -11.50 -1.93 11.82
N ARG A 269 -10.84 -0.77 11.76
CA ARG A 269 -11.36 0.47 12.35
C ARG A 269 -12.66 0.92 11.70
N VAL A 270 -12.79 0.81 10.38
CA VAL A 270 -14.02 1.17 9.67
C VAL A 270 -15.15 0.21 10.03
N VAL A 271 -14.89 -1.10 10.14
CA VAL A 271 -15.87 -2.09 10.59
C VAL A 271 -16.38 -1.74 12.00
N ASP A 272 -15.48 -1.38 12.93
CA ASP A 272 -15.86 -1.01 14.30
C ASP A 272 -16.75 0.25 14.31
N LEU A 273 -16.41 1.28 13.51
CA LEU A 273 -17.22 2.49 13.35
C LEU A 273 -18.61 2.18 12.79
N LEU A 274 -18.68 1.40 11.71
CA LEU A 274 -19.94 1.04 11.07
C LEU A 274 -20.86 0.23 12.00
N ARG A 275 -20.30 -0.69 12.79
CA ARG A 275 -21.08 -1.44 13.80
C ARG A 275 -21.65 -0.56 14.91
N ALA A 276 -20.90 0.49 15.28
CA ALA A 276 -21.38 1.47 16.25
C ALA A 276 -22.48 2.38 15.68
N GLU A 277 -22.36 2.75 14.37
CA GLU A 277 -23.33 3.59 13.65
C GLU A 277 -24.62 2.80 13.30
N CYS A 278 -24.48 1.62 12.71
CA CYS A 278 -25.59 0.83 12.16
C CYS A 278 -25.60 -0.58 12.76
N ARG A 279 -26.45 -0.80 13.74
CA ARG A 279 -26.58 -2.11 14.43
C ARG A 279 -27.17 -3.22 13.56
N SER A 280 -27.82 -2.87 12.46
CA SER A 280 -28.35 -3.80 11.45
C SER A 280 -27.27 -4.50 10.65
N LEU A 281 -26.08 -3.93 10.55
CA LEU A 281 -24.95 -4.49 9.78
C LEU A 281 -24.43 -5.78 10.44
N LYS A 282 -24.50 -6.88 9.69
CA LYS A 282 -24.05 -8.22 10.10
C LYS A 282 -22.98 -8.78 9.20
N THR A 283 -22.92 -8.30 7.96
CA THR A 283 -22.04 -8.82 6.91
C THR A 283 -21.06 -7.73 6.45
N PHE A 284 -19.77 -8.06 6.45
CA PHE A 284 -18.70 -7.20 5.97
C PHE A 284 -17.95 -7.94 4.88
N VAL A 285 -18.12 -7.48 3.64
CA VAL A 285 -17.54 -8.12 2.46
C VAL A 285 -16.87 -7.10 1.56
N THR A 286 -16.05 -7.57 0.65
CA THR A 286 -15.56 -6.76 -0.47
C THR A 286 -16.27 -7.14 -1.75
N LEU A 287 -16.15 -6.31 -2.77
CA LEU A 287 -16.32 -6.70 -4.18
C LEU A 287 -15.04 -6.26 -4.88
N SER A 288 -14.14 -7.22 -5.11
CA SER A 288 -12.74 -6.94 -5.46
C SER A 288 -12.36 -7.54 -6.82
N PRO A 289 -11.50 -6.86 -7.62
CA PRO A 289 -10.95 -7.42 -8.85
C PRO A 289 -9.96 -8.56 -8.56
N ILE A 290 -9.63 -9.33 -9.62
CA ILE A 290 -8.62 -10.40 -9.59
C ILE A 290 -7.53 -10.06 -10.63
N PRO A 291 -6.68 -9.04 -10.40
CA PRO A 291 -5.82 -8.46 -11.43
C PRO A 291 -4.76 -9.40 -12.00
N GLY A 292 -4.42 -10.48 -11.30
CA GLY A 292 -3.45 -11.48 -11.75
C GLY A 292 -4.02 -12.62 -12.58
N LEU A 293 -5.36 -12.78 -12.64
CA LEU A 293 -6.00 -13.99 -13.15
C LEU A 293 -5.72 -14.24 -14.64
N ALA A 294 -5.92 -13.24 -15.49
CA ALA A 294 -5.75 -13.41 -16.95
C ALA A 294 -4.30 -13.79 -17.31
N ARG A 295 -3.32 -13.15 -16.66
CA ARG A 295 -1.90 -13.49 -16.83
C ARG A 295 -1.62 -14.93 -16.39
N TRP A 296 -2.08 -15.32 -15.20
CA TRP A 296 -1.88 -16.66 -14.69
C TRP A 296 -2.51 -17.74 -15.58
N LEU A 297 -3.71 -17.48 -16.12
CA LEU A 297 -4.37 -18.35 -17.07
C LEU A 297 -3.58 -18.48 -18.38
N GLY A 298 -3.00 -17.39 -18.89
CA GLY A 298 -2.11 -17.41 -20.05
C GLY A 298 -0.87 -18.27 -19.85
N GLU A 299 -0.28 -18.20 -18.66
CA GLU A 299 0.93 -18.98 -18.29
C GLU A 299 0.63 -20.48 -18.06
N THR A 300 -0.53 -20.81 -17.50
CA THR A 300 -0.87 -22.18 -17.06
C THR A 300 -1.91 -22.88 -17.95
N GLY A 301 -2.60 -22.17 -18.79
CA GLY A 301 -3.76 -22.64 -19.57
C GLY A 301 -3.47 -23.26 -20.92
N GLY A 302 -2.21 -23.41 -21.32
CA GLY A 302 -1.82 -24.08 -22.57
C GLY A 302 -2.39 -23.45 -23.85
N GLY A 303 -2.65 -22.12 -23.86
CA GLY A 303 -3.18 -21.40 -25.01
C GLY A 303 -4.73 -21.36 -25.11
N ALA A 304 -5.43 -22.03 -24.21
CA ALA A 304 -6.90 -22.00 -24.17
C ALA A 304 -7.47 -20.64 -23.70
N PHE A 305 -6.66 -19.85 -22.99
CA PHE A 305 -7.02 -18.52 -22.51
C PHE A 305 -5.96 -17.52 -23.00
N GLN A 306 -6.31 -16.71 -23.99
CA GLN A 306 -5.43 -15.60 -24.41
C GLN A 306 -5.87 -14.29 -23.74
N PRO A 307 -4.92 -13.41 -23.35
CA PRO A 307 -5.26 -12.07 -22.86
C PRO A 307 -6.09 -11.33 -23.93
N MET A 308 -7.16 -10.68 -23.51
CA MET A 308 -7.96 -9.86 -24.41
C MET A 308 -7.13 -8.66 -24.89
N THR A 309 -7.02 -8.48 -26.21
CA THR A 309 -6.44 -7.31 -26.84
C THR A 309 -7.56 -6.34 -27.24
N ASP A 310 -7.25 -5.04 -27.33
CA ASP A 310 -8.22 -4.02 -27.73
C ASP A 310 -8.89 -4.41 -29.08
N GLY A 311 -10.23 -4.50 -29.09
CA GLY A 311 -11.02 -4.81 -30.27
C GLY A 311 -11.44 -6.27 -30.44
N GLN A 312 -11.13 -7.16 -29.51
CA GLN A 312 -11.67 -8.53 -29.54
C GLN A 312 -13.05 -8.60 -28.86
N ASP A 313 -14.04 -9.07 -29.62
CA ASP A 313 -15.41 -9.23 -29.18
C ASP A 313 -15.56 -10.16 -27.97
N ASN A 314 -16.58 -9.89 -27.14
CA ASN A 314 -17.06 -10.73 -26.02
C ASN A 314 -17.33 -12.21 -26.41
N ALA A 315 -17.26 -12.56 -27.68
CA ALA A 315 -17.46 -13.91 -28.23
C ALA A 315 -16.42 -14.94 -27.73
N LEU A 316 -15.19 -14.50 -27.38
CA LEU A 316 -14.17 -15.40 -26.83
C LEU A 316 -14.48 -15.82 -25.39
N ILE A 317 -15.17 -14.97 -24.62
CA ILE A 317 -15.64 -15.31 -23.26
C ILE A 317 -16.75 -16.37 -23.33
N ALA A 318 -17.56 -16.36 -24.38
CA ALA A 318 -18.61 -17.35 -24.58
C ALA A 318 -18.10 -18.75 -24.96
N SER A 319 -16.84 -18.88 -25.40
CA SER A 319 -16.25 -20.18 -25.77
C SER A 319 -15.62 -20.94 -24.59
N ALA A 320 -15.17 -20.23 -23.57
CA ALA A 320 -14.80 -20.85 -22.29
C ALA A 320 -16.07 -21.01 -21.45
N SER A 321 -16.43 -22.25 -21.07
CA SER A 321 -17.60 -22.41 -20.21
C SER A 321 -17.43 -21.60 -18.92
N ARG A 322 -18.46 -20.84 -18.51
CA ARG A 322 -18.54 -20.12 -17.23
C ARG A 322 -17.95 -20.94 -16.09
N GLN A 323 -18.33 -22.24 -16.03
CA GLN A 323 -17.89 -23.16 -15.02
C GLN A 323 -16.36 -23.38 -15.02
N THR A 324 -15.74 -23.44 -16.18
CA THR A 324 -14.29 -23.62 -16.30
C THR A 324 -13.54 -22.40 -15.78
N LEU A 325 -13.96 -21.18 -16.16
CA LEU A 325 -13.33 -19.95 -15.67
C LEU A 325 -13.50 -19.78 -14.15
N LEU A 326 -14.69 -20.02 -13.62
CA LEU A 326 -14.94 -19.98 -12.17
C LEU A 326 -14.07 -20.98 -11.42
N SER A 327 -13.96 -22.23 -11.94
CA SER A 327 -13.10 -23.26 -11.34
C SER A 327 -11.63 -22.85 -11.35
N ARG A 328 -11.13 -22.34 -12.47
CA ARG A 328 -9.73 -21.89 -12.57
C ARG A 328 -9.45 -20.68 -11.68
N ALA A 329 -10.37 -19.71 -11.60
CA ALA A 329 -10.25 -18.58 -10.68
C ALA A 329 -10.23 -19.03 -9.22
N ALA A 330 -11.10 -19.97 -8.83
CA ALA A 330 -11.10 -20.55 -7.49
C ALA A 330 -9.77 -21.25 -7.16
N GLN A 331 -9.20 -22.02 -8.10
CA GLN A 331 -7.88 -22.66 -7.97
C GLN A 331 -6.77 -21.62 -7.79
N TYR A 332 -6.77 -20.56 -8.60
CA TYR A 332 -5.79 -19.48 -8.51
C TYR A 332 -5.81 -18.78 -7.16
N LEU A 333 -7.02 -18.41 -6.68
CA LEU A 333 -7.18 -17.75 -5.39
C LEU A 333 -6.85 -18.69 -4.21
N ALA A 334 -7.22 -19.97 -4.29
CA ALA A 334 -6.89 -20.95 -3.26
C ALA A 334 -5.38 -21.22 -3.15
N ALA A 335 -4.63 -21.07 -4.24
CA ALA A 335 -3.19 -21.22 -4.27
C ALA A 335 -2.42 -19.97 -3.78
N THR A 336 -3.12 -18.88 -3.42
CA THR A 336 -2.49 -17.66 -2.92
C THR A 336 -1.85 -17.89 -1.54
N THR A 337 -0.60 -17.46 -1.40
CA THR A 337 0.19 -17.48 -0.17
C THR A 337 0.65 -16.06 0.19
N PRO A 338 1.26 -15.82 1.36
CA PRO A 338 1.78 -14.49 1.71
C PRO A 338 2.74 -13.89 0.67
N ASP A 339 3.53 -14.73 0.02
CA ASP A 339 4.58 -14.30 -0.91
C ASP A 339 4.17 -14.37 -2.39
N HIS A 340 3.20 -15.23 -2.73
CA HIS A 340 2.84 -15.54 -4.12
C HIS A 340 1.32 -15.52 -4.35
N GLY A 341 0.92 -15.29 -5.59
CA GLY A 341 -0.47 -15.29 -6.03
C GLY A 341 -1.01 -13.89 -6.32
N ASP A 342 -2.32 -13.76 -6.33
CA ASP A 342 -2.98 -12.49 -6.65
C ASP A 342 -2.70 -11.41 -5.59
N PRO A 343 -2.30 -10.19 -5.97
CA PRO A 343 -1.93 -9.15 -5.02
C PRO A 343 -3.12 -8.66 -4.17
N VAL A 344 -4.34 -8.66 -4.73
CA VAL A 344 -5.57 -8.26 -4.01
C VAL A 344 -5.98 -9.37 -3.04
N ALA A 345 -5.89 -10.64 -3.46
CA ALA A 345 -6.11 -11.77 -2.58
C ALA A 345 -5.13 -11.78 -1.41
N ARG A 346 -3.82 -11.58 -1.66
CA ARG A 346 -2.81 -11.48 -0.60
C ARG A 346 -3.14 -10.38 0.41
N PHE A 347 -3.61 -9.23 -0.06
CA PHE A 347 -4.01 -8.13 0.82
C PHE A 347 -5.17 -8.53 1.71
N HIS A 348 -6.29 -9.04 1.16
CA HIS A 348 -7.47 -9.37 1.94
C HIS A 348 -7.27 -10.58 2.85
N LEU A 349 -6.67 -11.65 2.34
CA LEU A 349 -6.36 -12.86 3.12
C LEU A 349 -5.34 -12.58 4.23
N GLY A 350 -4.31 -11.78 3.93
CA GLY A 350 -3.34 -11.30 4.91
C GLY A 350 -3.94 -10.39 5.98
N ASN A 351 -5.14 -9.85 5.76
CA ASN A 351 -5.91 -9.09 6.75
C ASN A 351 -7.03 -9.92 7.41
N GLY A 352 -7.01 -11.24 7.24
CA GLY A 352 -7.90 -12.18 7.92
C GLY A 352 -9.28 -12.33 7.27
N ALA A 353 -9.41 -12.01 5.99
CA ALA A 353 -10.63 -12.32 5.24
C ALA A 353 -10.64 -13.78 4.76
N SER A 354 -11.83 -14.29 4.47
CA SER A 354 -12.08 -15.55 3.76
C SER A 354 -12.60 -15.28 2.35
N ILE A 355 -12.50 -16.27 1.44
CA ILE A 355 -13.06 -16.17 0.08
C ILE A 355 -14.52 -16.62 0.13
N GLU A 356 -15.45 -15.69 -0.08
CA GLU A 356 -16.88 -15.94 0.07
C GLU A 356 -17.52 -16.40 -1.24
N ARG A 357 -17.32 -15.65 -2.34
CA ARG A 357 -17.99 -15.92 -3.61
C ARG A 357 -17.18 -15.38 -4.80
N LEU A 358 -17.26 -16.09 -5.93
CA LEU A 358 -16.80 -15.62 -7.23
C LEU A 358 -18.01 -15.13 -8.05
N ASN A 359 -17.92 -13.93 -8.59
CA ASN A 359 -18.99 -13.28 -9.34
C ASN A 359 -18.64 -13.26 -10.83
N TRP A 360 -19.54 -13.83 -11.63
CA TRP A 360 -19.41 -13.90 -13.07
C TRP A 360 -19.87 -12.59 -13.73
N MET A 361 -19.05 -12.04 -14.65
CA MET A 361 -19.35 -10.79 -15.37
C MET A 361 -19.70 -9.63 -14.43
N ALA A 362 -18.99 -9.55 -13.33
CA ALA A 362 -19.20 -8.58 -12.25
C ALA A 362 -18.54 -7.22 -12.51
N ASP A 363 -17.57 -7.16 -13.44
CA ASP A 363 -16.91 -5.93 -13.90
C ASP A 363 -16.75 -6.00 -15.43
N LEU A 364 -17.62 -5.27 -16.14
CA LEU A 364 -17.63 -5.21 -17.62
C LEU A 364 -16.75 -4.09 -18.17
N SER A 365 -16.02 -3.36 -17.33
CA SER A 365 -15.05 -2.38 -17.78
C SER A 365 -13.94 -3.03 -18.61
N VAL A 366 -13.31 -2.25 -19.50
CA VAL A 366 -12.15 -2.70 -20.27
C VAL A 366 -11.06 -3.30 -19.36
N GLN A 367 -10.85 -2.70 -18.19
CA GLN A 367 -9.88 -3.18 -17.22
C GLN A 367 -10.31 -4.52 -16.60
N GLY A 368 -11.55 -4.67 -16.16
CA GLY A 368 -12.10 -5.89 -15.58
C GLY A 368 -12.05 -7.07 -16.55
N LEU A 369 -12.47 -6.83 -17.79
CA LEU A 369 -12.41 -7.84 -18.87
C LEU A 369 -10.96 -8.27 -19.16
N ARG A 370 -10.03 -7.32 -19.26
CA ARG A 370 -8.61 -7.59 -19.53
C ARG A 370 -7.90 -8.34 -18.40
N GLN A 371 -8.18 -8.00 -17.16
CA GLN A 371 -7.48 -8.54 -15.98
C GLN A 371 -8.03 -9.88 -15.50
N SER A 372 -9.35 -10.08 -15.60
CA SER A 372 -10.03 -11.22 -15.00
C SER A 372 -11.22 -11.76 -15.81
N TYR A 373 -11.36 -11.42 -17.09
CA TYR A 373 -12.51 -11.81 -17.90
C TYR A 373 -13.86 -11.41 -17.28
N GLY A 374 -13.88 -10.24 -16.60
CA GLY A 374 -15.05 -9.73 -15.90
C GLY A 374 -15.36 -10.41 -14.57
N LEU A 375 -14.51 -11.31 -14.09
CA LEU A 375 -14.68 -11.94 -12.77
C LEU A 375 -14.27 -10.99 -11.65
N MET A 376 -15.08 -10.97 -10.60
CA MET A 376 -14.73 -10.37 -9.29
C MET A 376 -14.94 -11.38 -8.16
N VAL A 377 -14.39 -11.06 -7.00
CA VAL A 377 -14.46 -11.90 -5.81
C VAL A 377 -14.98 -11.10 -4.60
N ASN A 378 -15.88 -11.72 -3.82
CA ASN A 378 -16.20 -11.21 -2.49
C ASN A 378 -15.28 -11.88 -1.46
N TYR A 379 -14.49 -11.06 -0.75
CA TYR A 379 -13.80 -11.47 0.47
C TYR A 379 -14.67 -11.11 1.67
N ARG A 380 -14.83 -12.02 2.65
CA ARG A 380 -15.62 -11.79 3.85
C ARG A 380 -14.74 -11.61 5.07
N TYR A 381 -14.98 -10.52 5.80
CA TYR A 381 -14.40 -10.27 7.11
C TYR A 381 -15.34 -10.79 8.19
N ASP A 382 -15.06 -12.01 8.66
CA ASP A 382 -15.77 -12.64 9.75
C ASP A 382 -15.09 -12.27 11.06
N LEU A 383 -15.73 -11.38 11.83
CA LEU A 383 -15.12 -10.78 13.02
C LEU A 383 -14.75 -11.78 14.11
N ASP A 384 -15.45 -12.91 14.16
CA ASP A 384 -15.17 -13.97 15.12
C ASP A 384 -13.95 -14.81 14.72
N HIS A 385 -13.58 -14.78 13.44
CA HIS A 385 -12.49 -15.59 12.88
C HIS A 385 -11.33 -14.79 12.30
N ILE A 386 -11.43 -13.46 12.20
CA ILE A 386 -10.46 -12.60 11.48
C ILE A 386 -9.02 -12.75 11.98
N ASP A 387 -8.81 -12.89 13.30
CA ASP A 387 -7.48 -13.04 13.88
C ASP A 387 -6.91 -14.47 13.69
N TYR A 388 -7.79 -15.45 13.65
CA TYR A 388 -7.42 -16.83 13.31
C TYR A 388 -7.02 -16.94 11.84
N ASP A 389 -7.85 -16.43 10.94
CA ASP A 389 -7.62 -16.49 9.49
C ASP A 389 -6.33 -15.71 9.11
N HIS A 390 -6.09 -14.56 9.74
CA HIS A 390 -4.85 -13.79 9.56
C HIS A 390 -3.61 -14.63 9.93
N ARG A 391 -3.60 -15.27 11.10
CA ARG A 391 -2.47 -16.09 11.54
C ARG A 391 -2.29 -17.32 10.67
N ALA A 392 -3.37 -18.03 10.38
CA ALA A 392 -3.34 -19.21 9.54
C ALA A 392 -2.76 -18.91 8.14
N PHE A 393 -3.18 -17.80 7.53
CA PHE A 393 -2.65 -17.37 6.24
C PHE A 393 -1.15 -16.99 6.34
N ALA A 394 -0.73 -16.25 7.37
CA ALA A 394 0.66 -15.88 7.59
C ALA A 394 1.58 -17.12 7.78
N GLU A 395 1.05 -18.22 8.34
CA GLU A 395 1.72 -19.51 8.48
C GLU A 395 1.67 -20.36 7.20
N GLY A 396 1.10 -19.85 6.11
CA GLY A 396 1.03 -20.55 4.82
C GLY A 396 -0.09 -21.60 4.75
N ALA A 397 -1.07 -21.55 5.65
CA ALA A 397 -2.24 -22.43 5.57
C ALA A 397 -3.13 -22.08 4.37
N LEU A 398 -3.89 -23.06 3.89
CA LEU A 398 -4.90 -22.85 2.86
C LEU A 398 -5.93 -21.79 3.34
N PRO A 399 -6.21 -20.73 2.54
CA PRO A 399 -7.20 -19.73 2.90
C PRO A 399 -8.57 -20.34 3.24
N ARG A 400 -9.24 -19.80 4.25
CA ARG A 400 -10.64 -20.17 4.50
C ARG A 400 -11.51 -19.68 3.34
N MET A 401 -12.45 -20.53 2.92
CA MET A 401 -13.35 -20.24 1.80
C MET A 401 -14.71 -20.89 2.01
N SER A 402 -15.74 -20.33 1.36
CA SER A 402 -17.08 -20.90 1.36
C SER A 402 -17.11 -22.31 0.76
N SER A 403 -18.18 -23.06 1.03
CA SER A 403 -18.36 -24.40 0.46
C SER A 403 -18.44 -24.38 -1.07
N GLU A 404 -19.04 -23.35 -1.65
CA GLU A 404 -19.12 -23.14 -3.10
C GLU A 404 -17.75 -22.95 -3.72
N VAL A 405 -16.94 -22.04 -3.17
CA VAL A 405 -15.59 -21.77 -3.69
C VAL A 405 -14.67 -22.98 -3.52
N ARG A 406 -14.80 -23.73 -2.43
CA ARG A 406 -14.06 -24.99 -2.24
C ARG A 406 -14.41 -26.03 -3.31
N LEU A 407 -15.69 -26.16 -3.64
CA LEU A 407 -16.15 -27.06 -4.69
C LEU A 407 -15.61 -26.66 -6.05
N LEU A 408 -15.67 -25.37 -6.39
CA LEU A 408 -15.11 -24.81 -7.62
C LEU A 408 -13.59 -25.06 -7.72
N ALA A 409 -12.86 -24.94 -6.62
CA ALA A 409 -11.42 -25.21 -6.55
C ALA A 409 -11.06 -26.72 -6.64
N GLY A 410 -12.04 -27.61 -6.60
CA GLY A 410 -11.81 -29.06 -6.57
C GLY A 410 -11.29 -29.59 -5.23
N LEU A 411 -11.50 -28.86 -4.14
CA LEU A 411 -11.05 -29.19 -2.79
C LEU A 411 -12.15 -29.95 -2.05
N SER A 412 -11.96 -31.25 -1.81
CA SER A 412 -12.92 -32.08 -1.06
C SER A 412 -12.97 -31.72 0.42
N ARG A 413 -14.09 -32.05 1.11
CA ARG A 413 -14.33 -31.73 2.53
C ARG A 413 -13.33 -32.33 3.54
N GLN A 414 -12.42 -33.22 3.14
CA GLN A 414 -11.63 -34.05 4.06
C GLN A 414 -10.25 -33.51 4.45
N GLN A 415 -9.83 -32.32 4.06
CA GLN A 415 -8.47 -31.83 4.40
C GLN A 415 -8.37 -30.95 5.66
N SER A 416 -9.46 -30.71 6.37
CA SER A 416 -9.44 -29.90 7.61
C SER A 416 -9.15 -30.67 8.91
N GLY A 417 -8.80 -31.96 8.86
CA GLY A 417 -8.74 -32.82 10.04
C GLY A 417 -7.48 -33.64 10.30
N LYS A 418 -6.39 -33.49 9.52
CA LYS A 418 -5.20 -34.34 9.75
C LYS A 418 -3.89 -33.56 9.69
N ARG A 419 -3.63 -32.71 10.67
CA ARG A 419 -2.26 -32.31 11.07
C ARG A 419 -2.19 -31.87 12.55
N GLN A 420 -2.92 -32.58 13.43
CA GLN A 420 -2.69 -32.47 14.88
C GLN A 420 -2.72 -33.88 15.50
N GLN A 421 -1.72 -34.69 15.23
CA GLN A 421 -1.29 -35.82 16.07
C GLN A 421 -0.11 -36.48 15.34
N ASN A 422 1.08 -35.99 15.60
CA ASN A 422 2.32 -36.77 15.69
C ASN A 422 3.50 -35.81 15.93
N GLY A 423 4.07 -35.89 17.13
CA GLY A 423 5.35 -35.29 17.48
C GLY A 423 5.29 -34.35 18.65
#